data_6ab6e74f36c575e8982c82a79cc8fb4b
#
_entry.id   6ab6e74f36c575e8982c82a79cc8fb4b
#
_cell.length_a   1.000
_cell.length_b   1.000
_cell.length_c   1.000
_cell.angle_alpha   90.00
_cell.angle_beta   90.00
_cell.angle_gamma   90.00
#
_symmetry.space_group_name_H-M   'P 1'
#
loop_
_entity.id
_entity.type
_entity.pdbx_description
1 polymer ?
#
loop_
_entity_poly.entity_id
_entity_poly.type
_entity_poly.pdbx_seq_one_letter_code
_entity_poly.pdbx_strand_id
1 'polypeptide(L)'
;MSRPVVVLTPNLRGRDGISRLARLVTGTFDEVTVLALHEPSSQHTFGRAVVRGADGRSFRFVAAALRRAASADRHTVVIVTHLHLAPAALAFAARGASVTTILCGVEAWKPLSRPQRAALDRSARLVAISRFTRDGFVKANPYFAGRTVDVCHPGVETLPATDRDPAGPPSALIVGRMAGDERYKGHDPLLEIWRDVATAVPGAILRIVGDGDDRPRIEHKATALDPGGQVMFLGRLDEDALQREYQRCTAFVMPSRDEGFGFVFVEAMRAGRACVGSRGAADEIIINEDTGVIVEPDNRAQLLQSVVRMLRDRAAADAMGARGRSRFLQQFTDDRFRDRFTALLPVTS
;
A
#
# COMPACT_ATOMS: atom_id res chain seq x y z
N MET A 1 32.88 8.24 -2.28
CA MET A 1 31.86 9.32 -2.27
C MET A 1 30.50 8.70 -2.42
N SER A 2 29.51 9.04 -1.57
CA SER A 2 28.14 8.56 -1.72
C SER A 2 27.56 9.07 -3.04
N ARG A 3 26.78 8.23 -3.73
CA ARG A 3 26.15 8.60 -5.01
C ARG A 3 25.05 9.62 -4.77
N PRO A 4 24.93 10.66 -5.61
CA PRO A 4 23.79 11.57 -5.53
C PRO A 4 22.48 10.81 -5.82
N VAL A 5 21.57 10.76 -4.86
CA VAL A 5 20.25 10.15 -5.02
C VAL A 5 19.19 11.23 -5.11
N VAL A 6 18.28 11.10 -6.09
CA VAL A 6 17.14 11.98 -6.27
C VAL A 6 15.86 11.16 -6.30
N VAL A 7 14.91 11.48 -5.45
CA VAL A 7 13.58 10.86 -5.44
C VAL A 7 12.56 11.85 -5.98
N LEU A 8 11.79 11.41 -6.98
CA LEU A 8 10.64 12.13 -7.52
C LEU A 8 9.36 11.50 -6.97
N THR A 9 8.59 12.26 -6.20
CA THR A 9 7.40 11.72 -5.50
C THR A 9 6.22 12.69 -5.54
N PRO A 10 4.97 12.21 -5.48
CA PRO A 10 3.83 13.07 -5.28
C PRO A 10 3.86 13.77 -3.92
N ASN A 11 4.13 13.03 -2.84
CA ASN A 11 4.01 13.52 -1.47
C ASN A 11 4.84 12.64 -0.50
N LEU A 12 5.29 13.22 0.61
CA LEU A 12 5.92 12.51 1.73
C LEU A 12 5.04 12.48 2.97
N ARG A 13 4.29 13.55 3.23
CA ARG A 13 3.50 13.74 4.45
C ARG A 13 2.10 13.14 4.41
N GLY A 14 1.67 12.64 3.24
CA GLY A 14 0.40 11.95 3.10
C GLY A 14 0.33 10.66 3.93
N ARG A 15 -0.89 10.23 4.24
CA ARG A 15 -1.16 8.97 4.97
C ARG A 15 -1.57 7.82 4.05
N ASP A 16 -1.53 8.03 2.74
CA ASP A 16 -1.82 7.03 1.72
C ASP A 16 -0.63 6.11 1.43
N GLY A 17 -0.88 5.01 0.72
CA GLY A 17 0.13 4.01 0.39
C GLY A 17 1.28 4.55 -0.46
N ILE A 18 1.02 5.54 -1.33
CA ILE A 18 2.04 6.15 -2.19
C ILE A 18 3.00 6.99 -1.36
N SER A 19 2.47 7.82 -0.45
CA SER A 19 3.29 8.62 0.48
C SER A 19 4.10 7.72 1.42
N ARG A 20 3.52 6.60 1.85
CA ARG A 20 4.23 5.60 2.65
C ARG A 20 5.39 4.97 1.88
N LEU A 21 5.15 4.54 0.64
CA LEU A 21 6.20 4.02 -0.24
C LEU A 21 7.30 5.06 -0.46
N ALA A 22 6.93 6.33 -0.67
CA ALA A 22 7.90 7.42 -0.84
C ALA A 22 8.79 7.59 0.39
N ARG A 23 8.23 7.54 1.60
CA ARG A 23 9.00 7.57 2.85
C ARG A 23 9.94 6.37 2.97
N LEU A 24 9.44 5.18 2.65
CA LEU A 24 10.21 3.93 2.69
C LEU A 24 11.41 3.99 1.73
N VAL A 25 11.18 4.42 0.49
CA VAL A 25 12.24 4.63 -0.52
C VAL A 25 13.23 5.70 -0.06
N THR A 26 12.74 6.84 0.43
CA THR A 26 13.58 7.95 0.90
C THR A 26 14.45 7.52 2.09
N GLY A 27 13.87 6.78 3.04
CA GLY A 27 14.56 6.25 4.24
C GLY A 27 15.61 5.17 3.94
N THR A 28 15.69 4.69 2.69
CA THR A 28 16.71 3.72 2.27
C THR A 28 18.10 4.36 2.14
N PHE A 29 18.18 5.69 2.00
CA PHE A 29 19.42 6.40 1.71
C PHE A 29 19.78 7.38 2.83
N ASP A 30 21.08 7.49 3.13
CA ASP A 30 21.59 8.45 4.12
C ASP A 30 21.55 9.90 3.62
N GLU A 31 21.84 10.09 2.33
CA GLU A 31 21.80 11.42 1.68
C GLU A 31 20.90 11.34 0.45
N VAL A 32 19.79 12.08 0.45
CA VAL A 32 18.83 12.09 -0.66
C VAL A 32 18.20 13.46 -0.86
N THR A 33 18.09 13.86 -2.12
CA THR A 33 17.28 15.01 -2.52
C THR A 33 15.90 14.54 -2.96
N VAL A 34 14.86 15.06 -2.37
CA VAL A 34 13.48 14.73 -2.75
C VAL A 34 12.84 15.92 -3.47
N LEU A 35 12.32 15.68 -4.65
CA LEU A 35 11.43 16.60 -5.34
C LEU A 35 9.99 16.08 -5.18
N ALA A 36 9.14 16.84 -4.49
CA ALA A 36 7.79 16.42 -4.15
C ALA A 36 6.75 17.38 -4.74
N LEU A 37 5.76 16.84 -5.47
CA LEU A 37 4.77 17.65 -6.16
C LEU A 37 3.89 18.46 -5.19
N HIS A 38 3.40 17.82 -4.11
CA HIS A 38 2.42 18.40 -3.18
C HIS A 38 3.01 18.90 -1.85
N GLU A 39 4.33 18.90 -1.71
CA GLU A 39 4.99 19.50 -0.55
C GLU A 39 5.19 21.01 -0.76
N PRO A 40 5.39 21.80 0.33
CA PRO A 40 5.68 23.21 0.25
C PRO A 40 6.89 23.51 -0.64
N SER A 41 6.85 24.59 -1.42
CA SER A 41 7.94 24.99 -2.34
C SER A 41 9.21 25.46 -1.63
N SER A 42 9.11 25.83 -0.36
CA SER A 42 10.28 26.08 0.49
C SER A 42 11.10 24.80 0.68
N GLN A 43 12.44 24.95 0.63
CA GLN A 43 13.32 23.84 0.98
C GLN A 43 13.20 23.53 2.49
N HIS A 44 13.00 22.28 2.81
CA HIS A 44 12.92 21.80 4.19
C HIS A 44 13.55 20.40 4.31
N THR A 45 13.67 19.89 5.52
CA THR A 45 14.15 18.53 5.77
C THR A 45 13.00 17.60 6.16
N PHE A 46 13.12 16.35 5.77
CA PHE A 46 12.28 15.26 6.23
C PHE A 46 13.19 14.08 6.60
N GLY A 47 13.37 13.83 7.90
CA GLY A 47 14.44 12.96 8.36
C GLY A 47 15.80 13.45 7.86
N ARG A 48 16.53 12.60 7.12
CA ARG A 48 17.83 12.94 6.50
C ARG A 48 17.69 13.53 5.09
N ALA A 49 16.49 13.56 4.54
CA ALA A 49 16.25 14.03 3.18
C ALA A 49 16.12 15.55 3.10
N VAL A 50 16.74 16.14 2.06
CA VAL A 50 16.50 17.52 1.66
C VAL A 50 15.33 17.53 0.68
N VAL A 51 14.20 18.14 1.09
CA VAL A 51 12.96 18.17 0.32
C VAL A 51 12.75 19.53 -0.31
N ARG A 52 12.37 19.53 -1.58
CA ARG A 52 11.89 20.69 -2.31
C ARG A 52 10.55 20.37 -2.93
N GLY A 53 9.50 21.06 -2.49
CA GLY A 53 8.16 20.89 -2.99
C GLY A 53 7.80 21.80 -4.17
N ALA A 54 6.60 21.64 -4.68
CA ALA A 54 6.08 22.40 -5.80
C ALA A 54 4.66 23.00 -5.53
N ASP A 55 4.15 22.94 -4.30
CA ASP A 55 2.80 23.42 -3.90
C ASP A 55 1.68 22.83 -4.79
N GLY A 56 1.81 21.60 -5.27
CA GLY A 56 0.87 20.97 -6.20
C GLY A 56 0.93 21.48 -7.64
N ARG A 57 1.87 22.37 -7.99
CA ARG A 57 1.97 22.99 -9.30
C ARG A 57 2.95 22.22 -10.20
N SER A 58 2.41 21.50 -11.19
CA SER A 58 3.21 20.66 -12.10
C SER A 58 4.34 21.41 -12.80
N PHE A 59 4.14 22.68 -13.21
CA PHE A 59 5.20 23.46 -13.85
C PHE A 59 6.36 23.77 -12.91
N ARG A 60 6.09 24.03 -11.61
CA ARG A 60 7.16 24.22 -10.60
C ARG A 60 7.95 22.92 -10.37
N PHE A 61 7.22 21.79 -10.32
CA PHE A 61 7.84 20.48 -10.19
C PHE A 61 8.79 20.19 -11.36
N VAL A 62 8.30 20.39 -12.60
CA VAL A 62 9.13 20.20 -13.81
C VAL A 62 10.33 21.16 -13.81
N ALA A 63 10.14 22.43 -13.47
CA ALA A 63 11.25 23.39 -13.38
C ALA A 63 12.28 23.01 -12.31
N ALA A 64 11.85 22.46 -11.16
CA ALA A 64 12.75 21.95 -10.14
C ALA A 64 13.52 20.70 -10.62
N ALA A 65 12.82 19.80 -11.32
CA ALA A 65 13.44 18.61 -11.92
C ALA A 65 14.49 18.99 -12.97
N LEU A 66 14.20 19.92 -13.88
CA LEU A 66 15.14 20.42 -14.89
C LEU A 66 16.37 21.06 -14.25
N ARG A 67 16.17 21.94 -13.26
CA ARG A 67 17.29 22.57 -12.53
C ARG A 67 18.17 21.54 -11.84
N ARG A 68 17.57 20.53 -11.17
CA ARG A 68 18.32 19.48 -10.49
C ARG A 68 19.03 18.55 -11.48
N ALA A 69 18.40 18.28 -12.63
CA ALA A 69 18.99 17.48 -13.70
C ALA A 69 20.21 18.14 -14.35
N ALA A 70 20.31 19.48 -14.35
CA ALA A 70 21.46 20.19 -14.91
C ALA A 70 22.79 19.80 -14.23
N SER A 71 22.76 19.42 -12.95
CA SER A 71 23.92 18.93 -12.18
C SER A 71 23.97 17.40 -12.07
N ALA A 72 23.11 16.68 -12.77
CA ALA A 72 23.12 15.22 -12.79
C ALA A 72 24.14 14.68 -13.80
N ASP A 73 24.64 13.50 -13.52
CA ASP A 73 25.61 12.77 -14.33
C ASP A 73 25.30 11.25 -14.29
N ARG A 74 26.21 10.44 -14.86
CA ARG A 74 26.11 8.97 -14.87
C ARG A 74 26.12 8.31 -13.49
N HIS A 75 26.59 9.02 -12.45
CA HIS A 75 26.65 8.51 -11.09
C HIS A 75 25.35 8.83 -10.31
N THR A 76 24.50 9.69 -10.87
CA THR A 76 23.25 10.08 -10.25
C THR A 76 22.21 8.95 -10.36
N VAL A 77 21.62 8.58 -9.25
CA VAL A 77 20.48 7.63 -9.19
C VAL A 77 19.19 8.41 -9.01
N VAL A 78 18.22 8.17 -9.87
CA VAL A 78 16.89 8.80 -9.82
C VAL A 78 15.85 7.75 -9.59
N ILE A 79 15.01 7.93 -8.57
CA ILE A 79 13.92 7.04 -8.25
C ILE A 79 12.60 7.78 -8.40
N VAL A 80 11.71 7.26 -9.22
CA VAL A 80 10.37 7.80 -9.44
C VAL A 80 9.38 6.91 -8.73
N THR A 81 8.70 7.44 -7.71
CA THR A 81 7.78 6.65 -6.87
C THR A 81 6.35 6.62 -7.40
N HIS A 82 6.05 7.29 -8.50
CA HIS A 82 4.72 7.28 -9.09
C HIS A 82 4.78 7.58 -10.59
N LEU A 83 4.09 6.77 -11.39
CA LEU A 83 4.13 6.79 -12.86
C LEU A 83 3.85 8.17 -13.50
N HIS A 84 2.96 8.97 -12.90
CA HIS A 84 2.64 10.31 -13.44
C HIS A 84 3.82 11.29 -13.40
N LEU A 85 4.82 11.03 -12.56
CA LEU A 85 6.02 11.87 -12.47
C LEU A 85 7.16 11.37 -13.35
N ALA A 86 7.04 10.19 -13.97
CA ALA A 86 8.09 9.60 -14.79
C ALA A 86 8.54 10.53 -15.94
N PRO A 87 7.69 11.32 -16.62
CA PRO A 87 8.16 12.24 -17.67
C PRO A 87 9.21 13.25 -17.19
N ALA A 88 9.15 13.69 -15.92
CA ALA A 88 10.15 14.61 -15.37
C ALA A 88 11.56 13.96 -15.24
N ALA A 89 11.64 12.65 -15.16
CA ALA A 89 12.91 11.93 -15.11
C ALA A 89 13.65 11.88 -16.45
N LEU A 90 12.99 12.19 -17.57
CA LEU A 90 13.64 12.26 -18.89
C LEU A 90 14.83 13.24 -18.92
N ALA A 91 14.71 14.36 -18.19
CA ALA A 91 15.80 15.33 -18.09
C ALA A 91 17.06 14.74 -17.44
N PHE A 92 16.87 13.88 -16.43
CA PHE A 92 17.97 13.19 -15.75
C PHE A 92 18.56 12.08 -16.64
N ALA A 93 17.70 11.29 -17.29
CA ALA A 93 18.13 10.25 -18.22
C ALA A 93 18.95 10.83 -19.39
N ALA A 94 18.60 12.02 -19.88
CA ALA A 94 19.35 12.73 -20.91
C ALA A 94 20.77 13.15 -20.45
N ARG A 95 21.00 13.21 -19.14
CA ARG A 95 22.32 13.47 -18.52
C ARG A 95 23.09 12.21 -18.17
N GLY A 96 22.57 11.04 -18.55
CA GLY A 96 23.16 9.74 -18.27
C GLY A 96 22.83 9.17 -16.89
N ALA A 97 21.97 9.85 -16.08
CA ALA A 97 21.56 9.35 -14.78
C ALA A 97 20.79 8.03 -14.90
N SER A 98 20.98 7.14 -13.92
CA SER A 98 20.24 5.88 -13.86
C SER A 98 18.86 6.10 -13.24
N VAL A 99 17.80 5.87 -14.02
CA VAL A 99 16.41 6.06 -13.58
C VAL A 99 15.76 4.72 -13.24
N THR A 100 15.20 4.62 -12.03
CA THR A 100 14.33 3.52 -11.61
C THR A 100 12.90 4.06 -11.44
N THR A 101 11.93 3.49 -12.14
CA THR A 101 10.50 3.87 -12.01
C THR A 101 9.74 2.78 -11.29
N ILE A 102 9.01 3.17 -10.21
CA ILE A 102 8.17 2.27 -9.42
C ILE A 102 6.72 2.35 -9.92
N LEU A 103 6.10 1.20 -10.09
CA LEU A 103 4.70 1.00 -10.49
C LEU A 103 3.91 0.61 -9.24
N CYS A 104 2.89 1.43 -8.88
CA CYS A 104 2.23 1.33 -7.57
C CYS A 104 0.83 0.68 -7.60
N GLY A 105 0.21 0.51 -8.77
CA GLY A 105 -1.12 -0.13 -8.85
C GLY A 105 -1.98 0.44 -9.96
N VAL A 106 -3.17 0.92 -9.62
CA VAL A 106 -4.25 1.33 -10.57
C VAL A 106 -3.77 2.28 -11.67
N GLU A 107 -2.85 3.18 -11.38
CA GLU A 107 -2.27 4.10 -12.38
C GLU A 107 -1.45 3.38 -13.44
N ALA A 108 -0.89 2.23 -13.10
CA ALA A 108 -0.08 1.40 -14.01
C ALA A 108 -0.94 0.42 -14.85
N TRP A 109 -2.21 0.20 -14.48
CA TRP A 109 -3.12 -0.71 -15.18
C TRP A 109 -3.90 -0.03 -16.33
N LYS A 110 -3.45 1.15 -16.72
CA LYS A 110 -4.03 1.93 -17.82
C LYS A 110 -3.01 2.06 -18.95
N PRO A 111 -3.46 2.26 -20.20
CA PRO A 111 -2.56 2.57 -21.30
C PRO A 111 -1.72 3.83 -21.00
N LEU A 112 -0.43 3.75 -21.24
CA LEU A 112 0.50 4.85 -21.02
C LEU A 112 0.30 5.98 -22.05
N SER A 113 0.39 7.22 -21.57
CA SER A 113 0.55 8.38 -22.45
C SER A 113 1.94 8.33 -23.13
N ARG A 114 2.07 9.05 -24.27
CA ARG A 114 3.35 9.13 -25.00
C ARG A 114 4.53 9.57 -24.12
N PRO A 115 4.42 10.62 -23.26
CA PRO A 115 5.51 11.03 -22.38
C PRO A 115 5.86 9.97 -21.32
N GLN A 116 4.85 9.28 -20.76
CA GLN A 116 5.09 8.19 -19.80
C GLN A 116 5.84 7.03 -20.47
N ARG A 117 5.39 6.62 -21.66
CA ARG A 117 6.06 5.56 -22.42
C ARG A 117 7.52 5.92 -22.69
N ALA A 118 7.80 7.13 -23.20
CA ALA A 118 9.15 7.60 -23.43
C ALA A 118 10.03 7.60 -22.18
N ALA A 119 9.44 7.95 -21.01
CA ALA A 119 10.14 7.93 -19.74
C ALA A 119 10.46 6.50 -19.28
N LEU A 120 9.50 5.57 -19.41
CA LEU A 120 9.72 4.18 -19.06
C LEU A 120 10.74 3.51 -19.99
N ASP A 121 10.74 3.83 -21.29
CA ASP A 121 11.75 3.34 -22.24
C ASP A 121 13.18 3.76 -21.85
N ARG A 122 13.33 4.94 -21.25
CA ARG A 122 14.62 5.48 -20.76
C ARG A 122 14.94 5.09 -19.31
N SER A 123 14.03 4.46 -18.60
CA SER A 123 14.30 3.96 -17.25
C SER A 123 15.24 2.76 -17.31
N ALA A 124 16.29 2.76 -16.53
CA ALA A 124 17.21 1.61 -16.39
C ALA A 124 16.50 0.40 -15.76
N ARG A 125 15.58 0.66 -14.83
CA ARG A 125 14.77 -0.36 -14.14
C ARG A 125 13.31 0.05 -14.06
N LEU A 126 12.43 -0.95 -14.18
CA LEU A 126 11.02 -0.87 -13.80
C LEU A 126 10.78 -1.81 -12.63
N VAL A 127 10.18 -1.30 -11.56
CA VAL A 127 9.93 -2.07 -10.33
C VAL A 127 8.46 -1.97 -9.97
N ALA A 128 7.75 -3.09 -9.92
CA ALA A 128 6.38 -3.14 -9.43
C ALA A 128 6.34 -3.49 -7.94
N ILE A 129 5.39 -2.93 -7.20
CA ILE A 129 5.23 -3.21 -5.77
C ILE A 129 4.62 -4.58 -5.47
N SER A 130 4.08 -5.26 -6.51
CA SER A 130 3.53 -6.61 -6.43
C SER A 130 3.58 -7.29 -7.81
N ARG A 131 3.49 -8.61 -7.85
CA ARG A 131 3.27 -9.37 -9.10
C ARG A 131 1.95 -8.97 -9.74
N PHE A 132 0.91 -8.79 -8.94
CA PHE A 132 -0.40 -8.35 -9.41
C PHE A 132 -0.31 -6.99 -10.14
N THR A 133 0.43 -6.03 -9.58
CA THR A 133 0.68 -4.74 -10.24
C THR A 133 1.50 -4.90 -11.52
N ARG A 134 2.56 -5.73 -11.51
CA ARG A 134 3.35 -6.02 -12.71
C ARG A 134 2.51 -6.60 -13.84
N ASP A 135 1.71 -7.62 -13.52
CA ASP A 135 0.93 -8.34 -14.52
C ASP A 135 -0.20 -7.46 -15.08
N GLY A 136 -0.84 -6.64 -14.24
CA GLY A 136 -1.79 -5.62 -14.67
C GLY A 136 -1.15 -4.56 -15.57
N PHE A 137 0.06 -4.11 -15.25
CA PHE A 137 0.81 -3.18 -16.09
C PHE A 137 1.13 -3.77 -17.48
N VAL A 138 1.67 -4.99 -17.52
CA VAL A 138 2.02 -5.65 -18.80
C VAL A 138 0.76 -5.90 -19.64
N LYS A 139 -0.34 -6.33 -19.02
CA LYS A 139 -1.63 -6.52 -19.69
C LYS A 139 -2.14 -5.22 -20.32
N ALA A 140 -2.06 -4.10 -19.62
CA ALA A 140 -2.50 -2.80 -20.12
C ALA A 140 -1.53 -2.19 -21.16
N ASN A 141 -0.26 -2.60 -21.11
CA ASN A 141 0.82 -2.06 -21.94
C ASN A 141 1.65 -3.18 -22.57
N PRO A 142 1.11 -3.93 -23.57
CA PRO A 142 1.77 -5.09 -24.18
C PRO A 142 3.13 -4.77 -24.83
N TYR A 143 3.38 -3.51 -25.16
CA TYR A 143 4.69 -3.04 -25.64
C TYR A 143 5.83 -3.37 -24.66
N PHE A 144 5.53 -3.45 -23.36
CA PHE A 144 6.51 -3.79 -22.32
C PHE A 144 6.57 -5.28 -21.98
N ALA A 145 5.85 -6.17 -22.68
CA ALA A 145 5.81 -7.60 -22.39
C ALA A 145 7.20 -8.27 -22.46
N GLY A 146 8.08 -7.78 -23.34
CA GLY A 146 9.47 -8.27 -23.46
C GLY A 146 10.46 -7.61 -22.52
N ARG A 147 10.03 -6.64 -21.67
CA ARG A 147 10.90 -5.92 -20.75
C ARG A 147 10.79 -6.49 -19.35
N THR A 148 11.94 -6.66 -18.69
CA THR A 148 11.97 -7.06 -17.28
C THR A 148 11.32 -5.97 -16.42
N VAL A 149 10.31 -6.36 -15.64
CA VAL A 149 9.72 -5.58 -14.56
C VAL A 149 9.95 -6.35 -13.27
N ASP A 150 10.89 -5.86 -12.47
CA ASP A 150 11.23 -6.48 -11.18
C ASP A 150 10.06 -6.31 -10.19
N VAL A 151 9.97 -7.18 -9.18
CA VAL A 151 8.97 -7.05 -8.11
C VAL A 151 9.70 -6.79 -6.79
N CYS A 152 9.31 -5.71 -6.11
CA CYS A 152 9.82 -5.37 -4.79
C CYS A 152 8.64 -5.04 -3.85
N HIS A 153 8.27 -5.99 -3.01
CA HIS A 153 7.20 -5.77 -2.03
C HIS A 153 7.62 -4.70 -1.03
N PRO A 154 6.79 -3.68 -0.77
CA PRO A 154 7.02 -2.69 0.27
C PRO A 154 7.12 -3.32 1.66
N GLY A 155 7.76 -2.60 2.56
CA GLY A 155 7.87 -2.94 3.97
C GLY A 155 6.98 -2.08 4.87
N VAL A 156 6.93 -2.48 6.13
CA VAL A 156 6.27 -1.78 7.22
C VAL A 156 7.19 -1.81 8.43
N GLU A 157 7.26 -0.69 9.16
CA GLU A 157 8.06 -0.58 10.37
C GLU A 157 7.72 -1.68 11.36
N THR A 158 8.75 -2.26 11.96
CA THR A 158 8.60 -3.26 13.02
C THR A 158 8.24 -2.58 14.32
N LEU A 159 7.13 -2.97 14.93
CA LEU A 159 6.73 -2.53 16.26
C LEU A 159 6.92 -3.67 17.27
N PRO A 160 7.15 -3.33 18.55
CA PRO A 160 7.18 -4.31 19.63
C PRO A 160 5.94 -5.20 19.61
N ALA A 161 6.08 -6.46 19.96
CA ALA A 161 4.94 -7.32 20.18
C ALA A 161 4.16 -6.77 21.39
N THR A 162 2.86 -6.62 21.21
CA THR A 162 1.96 -6.27 22.31
C THR A 162 0.97 -7.41 22.49
N ASP A 163 0.71 -7.78 23.73
CA ASP A 163 -0.27 -8.79 24.03
C ASP A 163 -1.66 -8.27 23.62
N ARG A 164 -2.45 -9.16 23.07
CA ARG A 164 -3.82 -8.89 22.73
C ARG A 164 -4.67 -8.87 24.00
N ASP A 165 -5.64 -7.95 24.10
CA ASP A 165 -6.72 -8.06 25.09
C ASP A 165 -7.64 -9.25 24.73
N PRO A 166 -7.60 -10.36 25.49
CA PRO A 166 -8.39 -11.56 25.19
C PRO A 166 -9.87 -11.38 25.50
N ALA A 167 -10.25 -10.34 26.27
CA ALA A 167 -11.58 -10.17 26.85
C ALA A 167 -12.58 -9.44 25.94
N GLY A 168 -12.12 -8.82 24.85
CA GLY A 168 -12.99 -8.06 23.95
C GLY A 168 -13.95 -8.97 23.13
N PRO A 169 -15.07 -8.44 22.61
CA PRO A 169 -16.02 -9.20 21.77
C PRO A 169 -15.35 -9.67 20.48
N PRO A 170 -15.85 -10.75 19.84
CA PRO A 170 -15.40 -11.15 18.51
C PRO A 170 -15.56 -9.98 17.55
N SER A 171 -14.49 -9.59 16.85
CA SER A 171 -14.57 -8.43 15.96
C SER A 171 -13.74 -8.58 14.70
N ALA A 172 -14.33 -8.16 13.58
CA ALA A 172 -13.64 -7.96 12.32
C ALA A 172 -13.27 -6.48 12.15
N LEU A 173 -12.08 -6.23 11.64
CA LEU A 173 -11.59 -4.89 11.33
C LEU A 173 -11.41 -4.76 9.82
N ILE A 174 -11.93 -3.68 9.23
CA ILE A 174 -11.57 -3.21 7.90
C ILE A 174 -10.97 -1.82 8.01
N VAL A 175 -9.88 -1.59 7.26
CA VAL A 175 -9.19 -0.30 7.22
C VAL A 175 -9.05 0.14 5.77
N GLY A 176 -9.67 1.24 5.41
CA GLY A 176 -9.60 1.73 4.04
C GLY A 176 -10.28 3.07 3.85
N ARG A 177 -9.82 3.81 2.84
CA ARG A 177 -10.48 5.06 2.43
C ARG A 177 -11.88 4.72 1.86
N MET A 178 -12.87 5.50 2.23
CA MET A 178 -14.24 5.39 1.74
C MET A 178 -14.47 6.46 0.65
N ALA A 179 -13.83 6.27 -0.50
CA ALA A 179 -13.96 7.17 -1.64
C ALA A 179 -14.83 6.55 -2.74
N GLY A 180 -15.63 7.38 -3.42
CA GLY A 180 -16.57 6.93 -4.44
C GLY A 180 -15.94 6.20 -5.61
N ASP A 181 -14.69 6.53 -5.94
CA ASP A 181 -13.87 5.87 -6.96
C ASP A 181 -13.09 4.64 -6.43
N GLU A 182 -13.17 4.33 -5.12
CA GLU A 182 -12.48 3.21 -4.48
C GLU A 182 -13.45 2.18 -3.84
N ARG A 183 -14.66 2.06 -4.35
CA ARG A 183 -15.66 1.09 -3.86
C ARG A 183 -15.19 -0.36 -3.91
N TYR A 184 -14.15 -0.64 -4.67
CA TYR A 184 -13.49 -1.95 -4.74
C TYR A 184 -12.82 -2.39 -3.42
N LYS A 185 -12.70 -1.52 -2.42
CA LYS A 185 -12.04 -1.81 -1.12
C LYS A 185 -12.78 -2.81 -0.24
N GLY A 186 -14.02 -3.19 -0.58
CA GLY A 186 -14.72 -4.30 0.06
C GLY A 186 -15.63 -3.93 1.22
N HIS A 187 -15.91 -2.64 1.46
CA HIS A 187 -16.88 -2.22 2.47
C HIS A 187 -18.29 -2.77 2.18
N ASP A 188 -18.75 -2.65 0.93
CA ASP A 188 -20.07 -3.10 0.51
C ASP A 188 -20.31 -4.61 0.72
N PRO A 189 -19.48 -5.53 0.18
CA PRO A 189 -19.68 -6.96 0.37
C PRO A 189 -19.57 -7.39 1.84
N LEU A 190 -18.76 -6.69 2.65
CA LEU A 190 -18.64 -7.00 4.06
C LEU A 190 -19.91 -6.59 4.84
N LEU A 191 -20.48 -5.43 4.54
CA LEU A 191 -21.77 -5.02 5.12
C LEU A 191 -22.91 -5.96 4.72
N GLU A 192 -22.94 -6.43 3.48
CA GLU A 192 -23.98 -7.34 2.97
C GLU A 192 -24.04 -8.68 3.67
N ILE A 193 -22.91 -9.16 4.20
CA ILE A 193 -22.89 -10.41 4.98
C ILE A 193 -23.01 -10.20 6.48
N TRP A 194 -22.94 -8.93 6.98
CA TRP A 194 -22.72 -8.71 8.40
C TRP A 194 -23.87 -9.19 9.28
N ARG A 195 -25.12 -9.06 8.83
CA ARG A 195 -26.28 -9.58 9.52
C ARG A 195 -26.20 -11.10 9.74
N ASP A 196 -25.76 -11.83 8.73
CA ASP A 196 -25.61 -13.28 8.80
C ASP A 196 -24.44 -13.66 9.71
N VAL A 197 -23.34 -12.87 9.69
CA VAL A 197 -22.20 -13.01 10.62
C VAL A 197 -22.67 -12.81 12.07
N ALA A 198 -23.40 -11.74 12.37
CA ALA A 198 -23.89 -11.43 13.71
C ALA A 198 -24.87 -12.48 14.24
N THR A 199 -25.69 -13.05 13.35
CA THR A 199 -26.56 -14.18 13.68
C THR A 199 -25.77 -15.43 14.02
N ALA A 200 -24.72 -15.72 13.25
CA ALA A 200 -23.88 -16.90 13.43
C ALA A 200 -22.91 -16.76 14.62
N VAL A 201 -22.51 -15.53 14.96
CA VAL A 201 -21.56 -15.21 16.05
C VAL A 201 -22.17 -14.09 16.91
N PRO A 202 -23.00 -14.42 17.91
CA PRO A 202 -23.63 -13.42 18.76
C PRO A 202 -22.60 -12.49 19.42
N GLY A 203 -22.85 -11.18 19.38
CA GLY A 203 -21.95 -10.16 19.90
C GLY A 203 -20.78 -9.79 18.98
N ALA A 204 -20.74 -10.31 17.75
CA ALA A 204 -19.72 -9.91 16.76
C ALA A 204 -19.87 -8.44 16.38
N ILE A 205 -18.74 -7.73 16.27
CA ILE A 205 -18.68 -6.32 15.93
C ILE A 205 -17.84 -6.13 14.65
N LEU A 206 -18.39 -5.39 13.67
CA LEU A 206 -17.63 -4.88 12.53
C LEU A 206 -17.10 -3.48 12.86
N ARG A 207 -15.79 -3.34 12.82
CA ARG A 207 -15.08 -2.10 13.08
C ARG A 207 -14.54 -1.55 11.76
N ILE A 208 -14.99 -0.37 11.36
CA ILE A 208 -14.62 0.27 10.08
C ILE A 208 -13.79 1.50 10.39
N VAL A 209 -12.51 1.48 9.96
CA VAL A 209 -11.58 2.60 10.07
C VAL A 209 -11.36 3.21 8.70
N GLY A 210 -11.50 4.51 8.63
CA GLY A 210 -11.31 5.30 7.42
C GLY A 210 -12.32 6.42 7.30
N ASP A 211 -12.19 7.18 6.21
CA ASP A 211 -13.04 8.30 5.90
C ASP A 211 -13.02 8.56 4.38
N GLY A 212 -13.95 9.36 3.87
CA GLY A 212 -14.02 9.73 2.47
C GLY A 212 -15.41 10.23 2.08
N ASP A 213 -15.55 10.64 0.83
CA ASP A 213 -16.77 11.20 0.26
C ASP A 213 -17.93 10.19 0.13
N ASP A 214 -17.61 8.89 0.09
CA ASP A 214 -18.61 7.80 0.03
C ASP A 214 -19.05 7.30 1.41
N ARG A 215 -18.45 7.82 2.51
CA ARG A 215 -18.79 7.41 3.87
C ARG A 215 -20.29 7.54 4.21
N PRO A 216 -20.98 8.65 3.87
CA PRO A 216 -22.40 8.77 4.18
C PRO A 216 -23.25 7.67 3.53
N ARG A 217 -22.92 7.25 2.29
CA ARG A 217 -23.60 6.15 1.61
C ARG A 217 -23.36 4.81 2.33
N ILE A 218 -22.13 4.56 2.76
CA ILE A 218 -21.76 3.32 3.46
C ILE A 218 -22.44 3.25 4.83
N GLU A 219 -22.50 4.37 5.59
CA GLU A 219 -23.22 4.46 6.86
C GLU A 219 -24.73 4.23 6.70
N HIS A 220 -25.34 4.85 5.67
CA HIS A 220 -26.74 4.61 5.34
C HIS A 220 -27.01 3.13 5.02
N LYS A 221 -26.15 2.51 4.22
CA LYS A 221 -26.26 1.07 3.89
C LYS A 221 -26.12 0.20 5.16
N ALA A 222 -25.16 0.51 6.03
CA ALA A 222 -24.97 -0.21 7.30
C ALA A 222 -26.23 -0.14 8.18
N THR A 223 -26.81 1.04 8.37
CA THR A 223 -28.04 1.22 9.15
C THR A 223 -29.21 0.42 8.58
N ALA A 224 -29.34 0.36 7.26
CA ALA A 224 -30.41 -0.40 6.60
C ALA A 224 -30.24 -1.92 6.73
N LEU A 225 -29.01 -2.43 6.74
CA LEU A 225 -28.70 -3.85 6.78
C LEU A 225 -28.52 -4.39 8.21
N ASP A 226 -28.07 -3.56 9.14
CA ASP A 226 -27.79 -3.91 10.54
C ASP A 226 -28.41 -2.89 11.52
N PRO A 227 -29.74 -2.92 11.74
CA PRO A 227 -30.38 -2.02 12.68
C PRO A 227 -29.99 -2.31 14.15
N GLY A 228 -29.30 -3.42 14.43
CA GLY A 228 -28.83 -3.80 15.76
C GLY A 228 -27.57 -3.05 16.24
N GLY A 229 -26.94 -2.23 15.38
CA GLY A 229 -25.80 -1.38 15.75
C GLY A 229 -24.48 -2.12 15.99
N GLN A 230 -24.28 -3.27 15.35
CA GLN A 230 -23.05 -4.06 15.46
C GLN A 230 -21.95 -3.58 14.49
N VAL A 231 -22.24 -2.57 13.67
CA VAL A 231 -21.28 -1.92 12.76
C VAL A 231 -20.84 -0.59 13.37
N MET A 232 -19.56 -0.46 13.63
CA MET A 232 -18.95 0.73 14.25
C MET A 232 -18.06 1.48 13.27
N PHE A 233 -18.40 2.72 12.96
CA PHE A 233 -17.57 3.63 12.15
C PHE A 233 -16.66 4.44 13.06
N LEU A 234 -15.35 4.20 12.98
CA LEU A 234 -14.34 4.81 13.84
C LEU A 234 -13.72 6.07 13.21
N GLY A 235 -14.08 6.37 11.95
CA GLY A 235 -13.50 7.51 11.25
C GLY A 235 -12.01 7.33 10.98
N ARG A 236 -11.34 8.46 10.76
CA ARG A 236 -9.89 8.49 10.56
C ARG A 236 -9.18 8.46 11.92
N LEU A 237 -8.31 7.51 12.12
CA LEU A 237 -7.50 7.35 13.32
C LEU A 237 -6.05 7.83 13.09
N ASP A 238 -5.36 8.21 14.16
CA ASP A 238 -3.91 8.33 14.16
C ASP A 238 -3.24 6.95 14.20
N GLU A 239 -1.91 6.92 14.08
CA GLU A 239 -1.12 5.69 14.01
C GLU A 239 -1.31 4.81 15.25
N ASP A 240 -1.26 5.42 16.44
CA ASP A 240 -1.38 4.70 17.73
C ASP A 240 -2.80 4.13 17.92
N ALA A 241 -3.82 4.92 17.60
CA ALA A 241 -5.21 4.46 17.68
C ALA A 241 -5.49 3.35 16.65
N LEU A 242 -4.96 3.47 15.43
CA LEU A 242 -5.06 2.43 14.42
C LEU A 242 -4.36 1.13 14.85
N GLN A 243 -3.16 1.25 15.45
CA GLN A 243 -2.44 0.10 15.97
C GLN A 243 -3.25 -0.61 17.07
N ARG A 244 -3.90 0.14 17.98
CA ARG A 244 -4.80 -0.44 18.99
C ARG A 244 -5.98 -1.18 18.35
N GLU A 245 -6.54 -0.70 17.25
CA GLU A 245 -7.62 -1.39 16.55
C GLU A 245 -7.14 -2.71 15.92
N TYR A 246 -5.96 -2.73 15.31
CA TYR A 246 -5.36 -3.99 14.84
C TYR A 246 -5.12 -4.97 16.01
N GLN A 247 -4.65 -4.50 17.17
CA GLN A 247 -4.40 -5.36 18.33
C GLN A 247 -5.70 -5.91 18.95
N ARG A 248 -6.78 -5.14 18.89
CA ARG A 248 -8.08 -5.48 19.49
C ARG A 248 -8.88 -6.46 18.64
N CYS A 249 -8.82 -6.37 17.32
CA CYS A 249 -9.67 -7.18 16.45
C CYS A 249 -9.31 -8.67 16.51
N THR A 250 -10.30 -9.53 16.26
CA THR A 250 -10.09 -10.98 16.11
C THR A 250 -9.49 -11.30 14.76
N ALA A 251 -9.99 -10.68 13.69
CA ALA A 251 -9.49 -10.84 12.34
C ALA A 251 -9.53 -9.51 11.58
N PHE A 252 -8.57 -9.31 10.69
CA PHE A 252 -8.59 -8.26 9.70
C PHE A 252 -9.27 -8.78 8.43
N VAL A 253 -10.26 -8.05 7.90
CA VAL A 253 -11.06 -8.50 6.76
C VAL A 253 -11.16 -7.37 5.74
N MET A 254 -10.57 -7.54 4.57
CA MET A 254 -10.68 -6.58 3.47
C MET A 254 -10.83 -7.32 2.13
N PRO A 255 -12.05 -7.63 1.70
CA PRO A 255 -12.31 -8.34 0.44
C PRO A 255 -12.24 -7.37 -0.75
N SER A 256 -11.09 -6.71 -0.93
CA SER A 256 -10.83 -5.77 -2.02
C SER A 256 -10.52 -6.50 -3.33
N ARG A 257 -10.90 -5.90 -4.47
CA ARG A 257 -10.67 -6.47 -5.82
C ARG A 257 -9.39 -5.95 -6.48
N ASP A 258 -9.14 -4.65 -6.38
CA ASP A 258 -8.12 -3.95 -7.17
C ASP A 258 -7.10 -3.26 -6.24
N GLU A 259 -6.45 -4.04 -5.39
CA GLU A 259 -5.42 -3.54 -4.50
C GLU A 259 -4.04 -3.65 -5.17
N GLY A 260 -3.25 -2.56 -5.17
CA GLY A 260 -1.91 -2.58 -5.74
C GLY A 260 -0.93 -3.46 -4.96
N PHE A 261 -1.03 -3.44 -3.61
CA PHE A 261 -0.24 -4.27 -2.71
C PHE A 261 -1.05 -4.68 -1.47
N GLY A 262 -1.58 -3.71 -0.72
CA GLY A 262 -2.34 -3.95 0.49
C GLY A 262 -1.51 -3.83 1.77
N PHE A 263 -0.94 -2.65 2.02
CA PHE A 263 -0.21 -2.33 3.26
C PHE A 263 -0.97 -2.73 4.52
N VAL A 264 -2.29 -2.58 4.51
CA VAL A 264 -3.16 -2.88 5.67
C VAL A 264 -3.16 -4.36 6.05
N PHE A 265 -2.96 -5.29 5.10
CA PHE A 265 -2.75 -6.71 5.41
C PHE A 265 -1.41 -6.93 6.13
N VAL A 266 -0.37 -6.25 5.68
CA VAL A 266 0.96 -6.32 6.31
C VAL A 266 0.91 -5.73 7.72
N GLU A 267 0.16 -4.64 7.94
CA GLU A 267 -0.08 -4.05 9.28
C GLU A 267 -0.84 -5.02 10.20
N ALA A 268 -1.86 -5.68 9.68
CA ALA A 268 -2.60 -6.68 10.43
C ALA A 268 -1.70 -7.88 10.81
N MET A 269 -0.88 -8.37 9.88
CA MET A 269 0.12 -9.40 10.16
C MET A 269 1.17 -8.94 11.18
N ARG A 270 1.64 -7.68 11.09
CA ARG A 270 2.51 -7.08 12.11
C ARG A 270 1.90 -7.18 13.49
N ALA A 271 0.61 -6.93 13.61
CA ALA A 271 -0.15 -7.03 14.85
C ALA A 271 -0.50 -8.49 15.24
N GLY A 272 -0.11 -9.48 14.44
CA GLY A 272 -0.42 -10.88 14.68
C GLY A 272 -1.89 -11.23 14.47
N ARG A 273 -2.56 -10.59 13.51
CA ARG A 273 -3.97 -10.86 13.19
C ARG A 273 -4.09 -11.76 11.97
N ALA A 274 -5.00 -12.73 12.04
CA ALA A 274 -5.43 -13.48 10.88
C ALA A 274 -6.09 -12.53 9.87
N CYS A 275 -5.79 -12.73 8.59
CA CYS A 275 -6.31 -11.90 7.52
C CYS A 275 -7.31 -12.66 6.65
N VAL A 276 -8.39 -11.98 6.23
CA VAL A 276 -9.28 -12.46 5.15
C VAL A 276 -9.21 -11.43 4.02
N GLY A 277 -8.70 -11.86 2.87
CA GLY A 277 -8.57 -11.02 1.68
C GLY A 277 -9.13 -11.69 0.44
N SER A 278 -9.38 -10.93 -0.63
CA SER A 278 -9.76 -11.50 -1.92
C SER A 278 -8.52 -11.81 -2.77
N ARG A 279 -8.70 -12.77 -3.70
CA ARG A 279 -7.69 -13.10 -4.70
C ARG A 279 -7.22 -11.85 -5.46
N GLY A 280 -5.92 -11.75 -5.66
CA GLY A 280 -5.25 -10.60 -6.28
C GLY A 280 -3.94 -10.27 -5.57
N ALA A 281 -3.70 -9.00 -5.21
CA ALA A 281 -2.48 -8.61 -4.49
C ALA A 281 -2.39 -9.27 -3.09
N ALA A 282 -3.52 -9.58 -2.45
CA ALA A 282 -3.54 -10.26 -1.16
C ALA A 282 -2.90 -11.66 -1.21
N ASP A 283 -2.94 -12.38 -2.36
CA ASP A 283 -2.28 -13.68 -2.54
C ASP A 283 -0.75 -13.63 -2.36
N GLU A 284 -0.15 -12.45 -2.49
CA GLU A 284 1.29 -12.28 -2.32
C GLU A 284 1.67 -12.09 -0.85
N ILE A 285 0.73 -11.62 -0.05
CA ILE A 285 0.91 -11.35 1.38
C ILE A 285 0.42 -12.54 2.21
N ILE A 286 -0.81 -12.99 1.96
CA ILE A 286 -1.48 -14.05 2.70
C ILE A 286 -1.14 -15.41 2.07
N ILE A 287 -0.68 -16.36 2.87
CA ILE A 287 -0.64 -17.78 2.50
C ILE A 287 -1.98 -18.38 2.91
N ASN A 288 -2.78 -18.76 1.90
CA ASN A 288 -4.12 -19.28 2.12
C ASN A 288 -4.12 -20.48 3.08
N GLU A 289 -5.06 -20.48 4.03
CA GLU A 289 -5.24 -21.48 5.10
C GLU A 289 -4.06 -21.59 6.09
N ASP A 290 -2.98 -20.83 5.91
CA ASP A 290 -1.85 -20.80 6.83
C ASP A 290 -1.76 -19.46 7.61
N THR A 291 -1.60 -18.33 6.93
CA THR A 291 -1.48 -17.01 7.57
C THR A 291 -2.75 -16.16 7.46
N GLY A 292 -3.75 -16.69 6.79
CA GLY A 292 -5.05 -16.05 6.56
C GLY A 292 -5.88 -16.86 5.56
N VAL A 293 -6.96 -16.27 5.08
CA VAL A 293 -7.86 -16.89 4.10
C VAL A 293 -7.97 -15.99 2.87
N ILE A 294 -7.84 -16.59 1.71
CA ILE A 294 -8.10 -15.95 0.42
C ILE A 294 -9.46 -16.42 -0.08
N VAL A 295 -10.35 -15.46 -0.33
CA VAL A 295 -11.66 -15.73 -0.90
C VAL A 295 -11.69 -15.32 -2.38
N GLU A 296 -12.52 -15.98 -3.17
CA GLU A 296 -12.75 -15.54 -4.55
C GLU A 296 -13.52 -14.21 -4.56
N PRO A 297 -13.16 -13.26 -5.43
CA PRO A 297 -13.90 -12.02 -5.58
C PRO A 297 -15.39 -12.32 -5.85
N ASP A 298 -16.27 -11.56 -5.21
CA ASP A 298 -17.74 -11.69 -5.32
C ASP A 298 -18.35 -12.99 -4.77
N ASN A 299 -17.56 -13.89 -4.20
CA ASN A 299 -18.08 -15.08 -3.53
C ASN A 299 -18.52 -14.77 -2.11
N ARG A 300 -19.76 -14.23 -2.00
CA ARG A 300 -20.37 -13.85 -0.72
C ARG A 300 -20.44 -15.01 0.28
N ALA A 301 -20.75 -16.22 -0.18
CA ALA A 301 -20.84 -17.38 0.69
C ALA A 301 -19.49 -17.75 1.30
N GLN A 302 -18.42 -17.73 0.50
CA GLN A 302 -17.06 -17.99 0.95
C GLN A 302 -16.58 -16.91 1.93
N LEU A 303 -16.87 -15.63 1.65
CA LEU A 303 -16.57 -14.52 2.54
C LEU A 303 -17.27 -14.70 3.89
N LEU A 304 -18.58 -14.95 3.89
CA LEU A 304 -19.36 -15.20 5.10
C LEU A 304 -18.76 -16.36 5.93
N GLN A 305 -18.55 -17.52 5.31
CA GLN A 305 -18.00 -18.69 5.99
C GLN A 305 -16.62 -18.40 6.60
N SER A 306 -15.74 -17.69 5.87
CA SER A 306 -14.41 -17.35 6.33
C SER A 306 -14.44 -16.40 7.52
N VAL A 307 -15.27 -15.37 7.47
CA VAL A 307 -15.43 -14.41 8.58
C VAL A 307 -16.00 -15.11 9.82
N VAL A 308 -17.08 -15.87 9.67
CA VAL A 308 -17.70 -16.64 10.77
C VAL A 308 -16.70 -17.59 11.42
N ARG A 309 -15.93 -18.34 10.61
CA ARG A 309 -14.88 -19.25 11.11
C ARG A 309 -13.86 -18.51 11.97
N MET A 310 -13.32 -17.38 11.48
CA MET A 310 -12.32 -16.59 12.20
C MET A 310 -12.86 -16.02 13.52
N LEU A 311 -14.11 -15.58 13.54
CA LEU A 311 -14.70 -14.97 14.73
C LEU A 311 -15.14 -16.00 15.78
N ARG A 312 -15.56 -17.22 15.38
CA ARG A 312 -15.95 -18.31 16.28
C ARG A 312 -14.76 -18.97 16.95
N ASP A 313 -13.72 -19.29 16.16
CA ASP A 313 -12.53 -19.99 16.65
C ASP A 313 -11.36 -19.02 16.81
N ARG A 314 -11.38 -18.30 17.94
CA ARG A 314 -10.33 -17.33 18.26
C ARG A 314 -8.96 -17.98 18.39
N ALA A 315 -8.87 -19.18 18.91
CA ALA A 315 -7.60 -19.88 19.08
C ALA A 315 -6.97 -20.21 17.71
N ALA A 316 -7.77 -20.71 16.77
CA ALA A 316 -7.31 -20.91 15.40
C ALA A 316 -6.94 -19.62 14.70
N ALA A 317 -7.73 -18.54 14.86
CA ALA A 317 -7.42 -17.23 14.30
C ALA A 317 -6.12 -16.65 14.89
N ASP A 318 -5.89 -16.78 16.20
CA ASP A 318 -4.65 -16.33 16.85
C ASP A 318 -3.43 -17.14 16.39
N ALA A 319 -3.55 -18.46 16.26
CA ALA A 319 -2.48 -19.30 15.72
C ALA A 319 -2.13 -18.93 14.27
N MET A 320 -3.15 -18.66 13.44
CA MET A 320 -2.98 -18.20 12.07
C MET A 320 -2.33 -16.81 12.02
N GLY A 321 -2.77 -15.89 12.89
CA GLY A 321 -2.18 -14.56 13.04
C GLY A 321 -0.72 -14.58 13.50
N ALA A 322 -0.35 -15.51 14.40
CA ALA A 322 1.03 -15.69 14.85
C ALA A 322 1.94 -16.13 13.68
N ARG A 323 1.48 -17.06 12.82
CA ARG A 323 2.20 -17.42 11.59
C ARG A 323 2.30 -16.25 10.62
N GLY A 324 1.22 -15.44 10.50
CA GLY A 324 1.22 -14.20 9.74
C GLY A 324 2.29 -13.23 10.24
N ARG A 325 2.42 -13.05 11.56
CA ARG A 325 3.49 -12.20 12.14
C ARG A 325 4.89 -12.75 11.84
N SER A 326 5.10 -14.06 11.92
CA SER A 326 6.37 -14.68 11.55
C SER A 326 6.72 -14.40 10.08
N ARG A 327 5.75 -14.52 9.17
CA ARG A 327 5.90 -14.16 7.75
C ARG A 327 6.19 -12.67 7.55
N PHE A 328 5.50 -11.78 8.29
CA PHE A 328 5.78 -10.34 8.29
C PHE A 328 7.26 -10.06 8.60
N LEU A 329 7.77 -10.61 9.71
CA LEU A 329 9.16 -10.42 10.14
C LEU A 329 10.18 -10.93 9.11
N GLN A 330 9.86 -11.99 8.38
CA GLN A 330 10.71 -12.57 7.36
C GLN A 330 10.70 -11.81 6.04
N GLN A 331 9.55 -11.19 5.65
CA GLN A 331 9.33 -10.73 4.29
C GLN A 331 8.98 -9.24 4.15
N PHE A 332 8.31 -8.63 5.15
CA PHE A 332 7.62 -7.37 4.95
C PHE A 332 8.05 -6.26 5.93
N THR A 333 9.21 -6.40 6.58
CA THR A 333 9.78 -5.30 7.37
C THR A 333 10.43 -4.25 6.46
N ASP A 334 10.60 -3.03 6.97
CA ASP A 334 11.30 -1.95 6.26
C ASP A 334 12.73 -2.35 5.90
N ASP A 335 13.42 -3.10 6.77
CA ASP A 335 14.78 -3.59 6.50
C ASP A 335 14.76 -4.59 5.33
N ARG A 336 13.79 -5.53 5.30
CA ARG A 336 13.65 -6.46 4.18
C ARG A 336 13.34 -5.78 2.86
N PHE A 337 12.55 -4.70 2.90
CA PHE A 337 12.36 -3.87 1.72
C PHE A 337 13.67 -3.21 1.30
N ARG A 338 14.39 -2.57 2.23
CA ARG A 338 15.65 -1.88 1.97
C ARG A 338 16.66 -2.81 1.30
N ASP A 339 16.85 -4.01 1.85
CA ASP A 339 17.77 -5.02 1.29
C ASP A 339 17.39 -5.38 -0.16
N ARG A 340 16.11 -5.72 -0.40
CA ARG A 340 15.62 -6.06 -1.75
C ARG A 340 15.71 -4.90 -2.72
N PHE A 341 15.31 -3.71 -2.29
CA PHE A 341 15.26 -2.53 -3.15
C PHE A 341 16.66 -2.08 -3.54
N THR A 342 17.61 -2.05 -2.61
CA THR A 342 19.01 -1.69 -2.91
C THR A 342 19.67 -2.69 -3.83
N ALA A 343 19.39 -3.97 -3.72
CA ALA A 343 19.88 -5.01 -4.63
C ALA A 343 19.38 -4.85 -6.09
N LEU A 344 18.22 -4.21 -6.27
CA LEU A 344 17.68 -3.90 -7.60
C LEU A 344 18.27 -2.62 -8.23
N LEU A 345 18.90 -1.77 -7.42
CA LEU A 345 19.48 -0.54 -7.96
C LEU A 345 20.75 -0.86 -8.78
N PRO A 346 21.01 -0.12 -9.86
CA PRO A 346 22.17 -0.39 -10.70
C PRO A 346 23.47 -0.31 -9.89
N VAL A 347 24.26 -1.38 -9.94
CA VAL A 347 25.66 -1.35 -9.52
C VAL A 347 26.41 -0.60 -10.60
N THR A 348 26.85 0.61 -10.36
CA THR A 348 27.79 1.25 -11.28
C THR A 348 29.17 0.72 -10.96
N SER A 349 29.72 -0.04 -11.86
CA SER A 349 31.17 -0.30 -11.96
C SER A 349 31.94 1.00 -12.15
#